data_5a397004e7b04feaf47939f088e2d867
#
_entry.id   5a397004e7b04feaf47939f088e2d867
#
_cell.length_a   1.000
_cell.length_b   1.000
_cell.length_c   1.000
_cell.angle_alpha   90.00
_cell.angle_beta   90.00
_cell.angle_gamma   90.00
#
_symmetry.space_group_name_H-M   'P 1'
#
loop_
_entity.id
_entity.type
_entity.pdbx_description
1 polymer ?
#
loop_
_entity_poly.entity_id
_entity_poly.type
_entity_poly.pdbx_seq_one_letter_code
_entity_poly.pdbx_strand_id
1 'polypeptide(L)'
;NDSEKDFNDWAEFVKNNEIDFRYIELMQTGDNLKYFNNYHVPAKKFTDYLNNNNWIIQTFGKDSGPSKNYLNPKFKGKFGIIAPYSKDFCKSCNRLRITAKGDLRLCLFGNTGINIRHLMQKDSQIDELKDLILKQLNFKKESHSLEIGETGLTKNLSTTGG
;
A
#
# COMPACT_ATOMS: atom_id res chain seq x y z
N ASN A 1 8.14 16.69 -15.36
CA ASN A 1 7.97 16.56 -13.91
C ASN A 1 9.30 16.83 -13.23
N ASP A 2 9.40 18.00 -12.62
CA ASP A 2 10.55 18.35 -11.78
C ASP A 2 10.32 17.78 -10.38
N SER A 3 10.49 16.46 -10.27
CA SER A 3 10.23 15.74 -9.01
C SER A 3 11.14 16.20 -7.86
N GLU A 4 12.32 16.75 -8.16
CA GLU A 4 13.23 17.27 -7.14
C GLU A 4 12.71 18.58 -6.54
N LYS A 5 12.15 19.45 -7.36
CA LYS A 5 11.48 20.67 -6.88
C LYS A 5 10.29 20.32 -5.98
N ASP A 6 9.43 19.40 -6.42
CA ASP A 6 8.29 18.96 -5.64
C ASP A 6 8.74 18.39 -4.27
N PHE A 7 9.81 17.61 -4.24
CA PHE A 7 10.35 17.05 -2.99
C PHE A 7 10.87 18.13 -2.03
N ASN A 8 11.51 19.17 -2.56
CA ASN A 8 11.97 20.30 -1.77
C ASN A 8 10.79 21.11 -1.18
N ASP A 9 9.75 21.35 -1.98
CA ASP A 9 8.55 22.06 -1.54
C ASP A 9 7.82 21.27 -0.42
N TRP A 10 7.71 19.94 -0.55
CA TRP A 10 7.15 19.09 0.49
C TRP A 10 8.01 19.06 1.75
N ALA A 11 9.34 19.03 1.59
CA ALA A 11 10.25 19.05 2.73
C ALA A 11 10.13 20.36 3.51
N GLU A 12 10.07 21.51 2.84
CA GLU A 12 9.89 22.80 3.51
C GLU A 12 8.54 22.89 4.24
N PHE A 13 7.48 22.32 3.65
CA PHE A 13 6.18 22.24 4.31
C PHE A 13 6.23 21.38 5.58
N VAL A 14 6.84 20.18 5.51
CA VAL A 14 6.96 19.25 6.65
C VAL A 14 7.89 19.79 7.74
N LYS A 15 8.88 20.62 7.37
CA LYS A 15 9.81 21.24 8.31
C LYS A 15 9.09 22.12 9.33
N ASN A 16 8.09 22.86 8.90
CA ASN A 16 7.41 23.87 9.70
C ASN A 16 6.10 23.38 10.33
N ASN A 17 5.61 22.22 9.91
CA ASN A 17 4.33 21.65 10.33
C ASN A 17 4.50 20.28 10.98
N GLU A 18 3.83 20.05 12.11
CA GLU A 18 3.81 18.75 12.81
C GLU A 18 2.79 17.83 12.15
N ILE A 19 3.19 17.21 11.03
CA ILE A 19 2.36 16.35 10.21
C ILE A 19 3.06 15.06 9.80
N ASP A 20 2.28 14.05 9.51
CA ASP A 20 2.70 12.83 8.82
C ASP A 20 2.37 12.95 7.33
N PHE A 21 3.34 13.39 6.52
CA PHE A 21 3.17 13.45 5.08
C PHE A 21 3.47 12.08 4.46
N ARG A 22 2.56 11.54 3.65
CA ARG A 22 2.75 10.24 3.02
C ARG A 22 2.81 10.33 1.51
N TYR A 23 3.93 9.89 0.96
CA TYR A 23 4.08 9.62 -0.47
C TYR A 23 3.62 8.19 -0.75
N ILE A 24 2.63 8.06 -1.62
CA ILE A 24 2.14 6.77 -2.10
C ILE A 24 2.50 6.67 -3.57
N GLU A 25 3.39 5.74 -3.91
CA GLU A 25 3.75 5.48 -5.30
C GLU A 25 2.52 5.07 -6.10
N LEU A 26 2.31 5.74 -7.24
CA LEU A 26 1.17 5.45 -8.11
C LEU A 26 1.18 3.99 -8.54
N MET A 27 0.07 3.30 -8.31
CA MET A 27 -0.10 1.90 -8.71
C MET A 27 -0.86 1.80 -10.02
N GLN A 28 -0.37 0.93 -10.89
CA GLN A 28 -1.14 0.53 -12.08
C GLN A 28 -2.39 -0.25 -11.65
N THR A 29 -3.52 0.08 -12.28
CA THR A 29 -4.80 -0.64 -12.15
C THR A 29 -5.31 -1.02 -13.55
N GLY A 30 -6.37 -1.81 -13.63
CA GLY A 30 -6.88 -2.28 -14.91
C GLY A 30 -7.37 -1.17 -15.85
N ASP A 31 -7.71 0.01 -15.31
CA ASP A 31 -8.29 1.13 -16.07
C ASP A 31 -7.41 2.38 -16.15
N ASN A 32 -6.22 2.42 -15.50
CA ASN A 32 -5.40 3.63 -15.43
C ASN A 32 -4.07 3.57 -16.20
N LEU A 33 -3.84 2.60 -17.07
CA LEU A 33 -2.54 2.37 -17.72
C LEU A 33 -1.96 3.63 -18.40
N LYS A 34 -2.78 4.38 -19.13
CA LYS A 34 -2.33 5.63 -19.78
C LYS A 34 -1.90 6.68 -18.77
N TYR A 35 -2.67 6.84 -17.69
CA TYR A 35 -2.36 7.76 -16.60
C TYR A 35 -1.08 7.31 -15.88
N PHE A 36 -0.98 6.03 -15.57
CA PHE A 36 0.21 5.45 -14.95
C PHE A 36 1.47 5.73 -15.76
N ASN A 37 1.47 5.43 -17.06
CA ASN A 37 2.62 5.64 -17.93
C ASN A 37 3.08 7.11 -18.01
N ASN A 38 2.13 8.05 -17.89
CA ASN A 38 2.44 9.48 -17.99
C ASN A 38 2.89 10.09 -16.65
N TYR A 39 2.45 9.56 -15.51
CA TYR A 39 2.59 10.21 -14.21
C TYR A 39 3.27 9.38 -13.14
N HIS A 40 3.59 8.11 -13.41
CA HIS A 40 4.29 7.28 -12.43
C HIS A 40 5.69 7.84 -12.15
N VAL A 41 5.95 8.10 -10.87
CA VAL A 41 7.27 8.45 -10.35
C VAL A 41 7.67 7.35 -9.37
N PRO A 42 8.75 6.61 -9.62
CA PRO A 42 9.20 5.55 -8.71
C PRO A 42 9.51 6.09 -7.32
N ALA A 43 9.00 5.42 -6.28
CA ALA A 43 9.25 5.80 -4.89
C ALA A 43 10.75 5.83 -4.54
N LYS A 44 11.57 5.09 -5.30
CA LYS A 44 13.03 5.13 -5.17
C LYS A 44 13.59 6.54 -5.29
N LYS A 45 13.08 7.38 -6.21
CA LYS A 45 13.55 8.77 -6.35
C LYS A 45 13.35 9.57 -5.06
N PHE A 46 12.19 9.42 -4.43
CA PHE A 46 11.93 10.11 -3.17
C PHE A 46 12.71 9.51 -1.99
N THR A 47 12.87 8.18 -1.97
CA THR A 47 13.71 7.51 -0.98
C THR A 47 15.16 7.98 -1.06
N ASP A 48 15.72 8.07 -2.27
CA ASP A 48 17.08 8.56 -2.49
C ASP A 48 17.21 10.03 -2.05
N TYR A 49 16.22 10.88 -2.36
CA TYR A 49 16.17 12.25 -1.88
C TYR A 49 16.21 12.34 -0.34
N LEU A 50 15.40 11.56 0.35
CA LEU A 50 15.35 11.55 1.82
C LEU A 50 16.69 11.11 2.41
N ASN A 51 17.29 10.04 1.88
CA ASN A 51 18.58 9.53 2.33
C ASN A 51 19.71 10.56 2.14
N ASN A 52 19.71 11.26 1.00
CA ASN A 52 20.71 12.30 0.71
C ASN A 52 20.53 13.58 1.56
N ASN A 53 19.34 13.78 2.15
CA ASN A 53 19.01 14.95 2.98
C ASN A 53 18.93 14.62 4.48
N ASN A 54 19.66 13.59 4.93
CA ASN A 54 19.81 13.21 6.34
C ASN A 54 18.49 12.80 7.04
N TRP A 55 17.56 12.24 6.30
CA TRP A 55 16.38 11.62 6.89
C TRP A 55 16.71 10.21 7.34
N ILE A 56 16.26 9.83 8.51
CA ILE A 56 16.55 8.56 9.17
C ILE A 56 15.30 7.69 9.16
N ILE A 57 15.46 6.43 8.71
CA ILE A 57 14.37 5.46 8.75
C ILE A 57 14.01 5.16 10.21
N GLN A 58 12.73 5.29 10.53
CA GLN A 58 12.16 4.81 11.78
C GLN A 58 11.67 3.38 11.59
N THR A 59 12.25 2.45 12.35
CA THR A 59 11.79 1.06 12.37
C THR A 59 10.63 0.91 13.33
N PHE A 60 9.53 0.34 12.84
CA PHE A 60 8.37 -0.03 13.64
C PHE A 60 8.23 -1.55 13.73
N GLY A 61 7.44 -2.02 14.69
CA GLY A 61 7.09 -3.44 14.81
C GLY A 61 6.35 -3.97 13.57
N LYS A 62 6.20 -5.29 13.50
CA LYS A 62 5.62 -6.01 12.35
C LYS A 62 4.19 -5.54 11.97
N ASP A 63 3.48 -4.90 12.88
CA ASP A 63 2.08 -4.47 12.69
C ASP A 63 1.92 -3.02 12.20
N SER A 64 3.01 -2.32 11.91
CA SER A 64 3.00 -0.89 11.57
C SER A 64 2.49 -0.54 10.14
N GLY A 65 2.10 -1.54 9.36
CA GLY A 65 1.65 -1.34 7.98
C GLY A 65 2.81 -1.18 6.98
N PRO A 66 2.54 -0.85 5.69
CA PRO A 66 3.54 -0.88 4.62
C PRO A 66 4.33 0.41 4.47
N SER A 67 4.08 1.42 5.27
CA SER A 67 4.79 2.69 5.17
C SER A 67 6.17 2.57 5.81
N LYS A 68 7.21 2.92 5.07
CA LYS A 68 8.54 3.20 5.65
C LYS A 68 8.54 4.65 6.09
N ASN A 69 8.70 4.91 7.38
CA ASN A 69 8.66 6.26 7.92
C ASN A 69 10.07 6.81 8.12
N TYR A 70 10.22 8.10 7.84
CA TYR A 70 11.48 8.83 7.90
C TYR A 70 11.33 10.03 8.81
N LEU A 71 12.30 10.22 9.70
CA LEU A 71 12.40 11.35 10.60
C LEU A 71 13.66 12.18 10.29
N ASN A 72 13.57 13.47 10.50
CA ASN A 72 14.72 14.35 10.53
C ASN A 72 14.61 15.26 11.76
N PRO A 73 15.61 15.28 12.67
CA PRO A 73 15.54 16.08 13.91
C PRO A 73 15.34 17.58 13.71
N LYS A 74 15.63 18.09 12.51
CA LYS A 74 15.45 19.51 12.16
C LYS A 74 14.05 19.85 11.66
N PHE A 75 13.15 18.85 11.58
CA PHE A 75 11.82 18.96 11.02
C PHE A 75 10.77 18.63 12.09
N LYS A 76 9.65 19.33 12.09
CA LYS A 76 8.55 19.08 13.02
C LYS A 76 7.73 17.86 12.62
N GLY A 77 7.53 17.67 11.35
CA GLY A 77 6.78 16.53 10.81
C GLY A 77 7.68 15.39 10.31
N LYS A 78 7.07 14.40 9.70
CA LYS A 78 7.75 13.21 9.17
C LYS A 78 7.22 12.81 7.81
N PHE A 79 8.02 12.02 7.08
CA PHE A 79 7.60 11.41 5.82
C PHE A 79 7.31 9.92 6.01
N GLY A 80 6.27 9.43 5.32
CA GLY A 80 6.00 8.02 5.12
C GLY A 80 6.03 7.69 3.63
N ILE A 81 6.67 6.59 3.25
CA ILE A 81 6.70 6.11 1.87
C ILE A 81 6.01 4.76 1.78
N ILE A 82 5.04 4.66 0.88
CA ILE A 82 4.39 3.41 0.48
C ILE A 82 4.84 3.12 -0.95
N ALA A 83 5.72 2.12 -1.11
CA ALA A 83 6.39 1.77 -2.36
C ALA A 83 5.99 0.36 -2.83
N PRO A 84 4.83 0.18 -3.47
CA PRO A 84 4.33 -1.14 -3.85
C PRO A 84 5.22 -1.88 -4.85
N TYR A 85 6.03 -1.18 -5.63
CA TYR A 85 6.99 -1.78 -6.56
C TYR A 85 8.35 -2.11 -5.92
N SER A 86 8.53 -1.86 -4.62
CA SER A 86 9.77 -2.25 -3.94
C SER A 86 9.81 -3.76 -3.67
N LYS A 87 10.99 -4.37 -3.85
CA LYS A 87 11.22 -5.82 -3.72
C LYS A 87 10.71 -6.44 -2.42
N ASP A 88 10.71 -5.68 -1.32
CA ASP A 88 10.36 -6.19 0.00
C ASP A 88 8.94 -5.81 0.46
N PHE A 89 8.19 -5.10 -0.39
CA PHE A 89 6.87 -4.58 -0.02
C PHE A 89 5.88 -5.66 0.42
N CYS A 90 5.91 -6.80 -0.25
CA CYS A 90 4.98 -7.89 0.02
C CYS A 90 5.43 -8.85 1.14
N LYS A 91 6.72 -8.88 1.48
CA LYS A 91 7.27 -9.85 2.46
C LYS A 91 6.63 -9.76 3.85
N SER A 92 6.23 -8.56 4.26
CA SER A 92 5.59 -8.32 5.56
C SER A 92 4.10 -8.01 5.44
N CYS A 93 3.49 -8.29 4.29
CA CYS A 93 2.08 -7.96 4.06
C CYS A 93 1.14 -8.91 4.79
N ASN A 94 0.52 -8.44 5.86
CA ASN A 94 -0.49 -9.14 6.67
C ASN A 94 -1.93 -8.73 6.32
N ARG A 95 -2.18 -8.08 5.17
CA ARG A 95 -3.49 -7.50 4.85
C ARG A 95 -4.41 -8.45 4.16
N LEU A 96 -5.65 -8.37 4.55
CA LEU A 96 -6.82 -8.89 3.86
C LEU A 96 -7.75 -7.73 3.50
N ARG A 97 -8.60 -7.92 2.52
CA ARG A 97 -9.64 -6.96 2.14
C ARG A 97 -10.96 -7.66 1.96
N ILE A 98 -12.02 -6.96 2.35
CA ILE A 98 -13.39 -7.37 2.06
C ILE A 98 -13.99 -6.29 1.16
N THR A 99 -14.46 -6.68 -0.02
CA THR A 99 -15.12 -5.76 -0.95
C THR A 99 -16.51 -5.39 -0.45
N ALA A 100 -17.10 -4.31 -0.97
CA ALA A 100 -18.49 -3.93 -0.70
C ALA A 100 -19.51 -5.03 -1.07
N LYS A 101 -19.13 -5.96 -1.93
CA LYS A 101 -19.95 -7.13 -2.31
C LYS A 101 -19.79 -8.32 -1.37
N GLY A 102 -18.90 -8.24 -0.37
CA GLY A 102 -18.61 -9.31 0.56
C GLY A 102 -17.63 -10.35 0.03
N ASP A 103 -16.73 -9.98 -0.89
CA ASP A 103 -15.69 -10.88 -1.37
C ASP A 103 -14.41 -10.67 -0.56
N LEU A 104 -13.89 -11.73 0.04
CA LEU A 104 -12.58 -11.76 0.68
C LEU A 104 -11.49 -11.79 -0.39
N ARG A 105 -10.57 -10.81 -0.34
CA ARG A 105 -9.37 -10.77 -1.18
C ARG A 105 -8.12 -10.88 -0.32
N LEU A 106 -7.25 -11.80 -0.66
CA LEU A 106 -5.98 -12.03 0.04
C LEU A 106 -4.89 -11.03 -0.36
N CYS A 107 -5.02 -10.44 -1.56
CA CYS A 107 -4.14 -9.42 -2.09
C CYS A 107 -4.95 -8.39 -2.87
N LEU A 108 -4.51 -7.12 -2.86
CA LEU A 108 -5.12 -6.05 -3.67
C LEU A 108 -5.07 -6.39 -5.16
N PHE A 109 -3.94 -6.91 -5.62
CA PHE A 109 -3.69 -7.26 -7.03
C PHE A 109 -3.80 -8.76 -7.29
N GLY A 110 -4.55 -9.48 -6.44
CA GLY A 110 -4.81 -10.91 -6.65
C GLY A 110 -5.87 -11.17 -7.71
N ASN A 111 -5.78 -12.35 -8.32
CA ASN A 111 -6.73 -12.85 -9.33
C ASN A 111 -7.89 -13.65 -8.72
N THR A 112 -7.93 -13.77 -7.39
CA THR A 112 -8.93 -14.58 -6.69
C THR A 112 -9.63 -13.78 -5.61
N GLY A 113 -10.91 -14.07 -5.45
CA GLY A 113 -11.73 -13.58 -4.35
C GLY A 113 -12.78 -14.65 -4.02
N ILE A 114 -13.12 -14.77 -2.76
CA ILE A 114 -14.15 -15.71 -2.28
C ILE A 114 -15.26 -14.91 -1.65
N ASN A 115 -16.49 -15.13 -2.11
CA ASN A 115 -17.64 -14.50 -1.49
C ASN A 115 -17.91 -15.11 -0.12
N ILE A 116 -17.82 -14.26 0.92
CA ILE A 116 -18.04 -14.62 2.32
C ILE A 116 -19.32 -14.01 2.87
N ARG A 117 -20.09 -13.29 2.06
CA ARG A 117 -21.29 -12.55 2.49
C ARG A 117 -22.33 -13.44 3.18
N HIS A 118 -22.46 -14.69 2.73
CA HIS A 118 -23.39 -15.66 3.31
C HIS A 118 -23.03 -16.05 4.75
N LEU A 119 -21.77 -15.90 5.17
CA LEU A 119 -21.28 -16.15 6.52
C LEU A 119 -21.28 -14.89 7.42
N MET A 120 -21.77 -13.77 6.91
CA MET A 120 -21.80 -12.47 7.61
C MET A 120 -23.23 -12.03 7.92
N GLN A 121 -24.19 -12.97 7.99
CA GLN A 121 -25.61 -12.64 8.18
C GLN A 121 -26.06 -12.77 9.62
N LYS A 122 -25.37 -13.58 10.42
CA LYS A 122 -25.74 -13.90 11.82
C LYS A 122 -24.50 -14.11 12.66
N ASP A 123 -24.52 -13.71 13.93
CA ASP A 123 -23.40 -13.89 14.86
C ASP A 123 -23.02 -15.37 15.06
N SER A 124 -23.99 -16.29 14.96
CA SER A 124 -23.74 -17.74 15.04
C SER A 124 -22.81 -18.29 13.94
N GLN A 125 -22.54 -17.52 12.89
CA GLN A 125 -21.68 -17.93 11.76
C GLN A 125 -20.21 -17.50 11.94
N ILE A 126 -19.87 -16.86 13.06
CA ILE A 126 -18.54 -16.27 13.25
C ILE A 126 -17.41 -17.30 13.23
N ASP A 127 -17.63 -18.48 13.77
CA ASP A 127 -16.59 -19.52 13.82
C ASP A 127 -16.39 -20.15 12.44
N GLU A 128 -17.45 -20.40 11.69
CA GLU A 128 -17.35 -20.85 10.30
C GLU A 128 -16.65 -19.83 9.41
N LEU A 129 -16.94 -18.54 9.61
CA LEU A 129 -16.26 -17.43 8.90
C LEU A 129 -14.76 -17.40 9.22
N LYS A 130 -14.38 -17.53 10.51
CA LYS A 130 -12.98 -17.57 10.94
C LYS A 130 -12.23 -18.74 10.28
N ASP A 131 -12.82 -19.94 10.34
CA ASP A 131 -12.23 -21.15 9.77
C ASP A 131 -12.02 -21.00 8.26
N LEU A 132 -13.01 -20.44 7.56
CA LEU A 132 -12.87 -20.14 6.13
C LEU A 132 -11.73 -19.17 5.85
N ILE A 133 -11.65 -18.07 6.61
CA ILE A 133 -10.57 -17.07 6.45
C ILE A 133 -9.20 -17.72 6.70
N LEU A 134 -9.04 -18.48 7.78
CA LEU A 134 -7.79 -19.16 8.11
C LEU A 134 -7.39 -20.14 7.01
N LYS A 135 -8.32 -20.93 6.49
CA LYS A 135 -8.09 -21.82 5.36
C LYS A 135 -7.62 -21.06 4.11
N GLN A 136 -8.23 -19.90 3.84
CA GLN A 136 -7.85 -19.08 2.68
C GLN A 136 -6.46 -18.47 2.81
N LEU A 137 -6.00 -18.15 4.01
CA LEU A 137 -4.67 -17.59 4.22
C LEU A 137 -3.55 -18.49 3.67
N ASN A 138 -3.73 -19.81 3.63
CA ASN A 138 -2.76 -20.74 3.04
C ASN A 138 -2.57 -20.53 1.53
N PHE A 139 -3.50 -19.85 0.85
CA PHE A 139 -3.41 -19.55 -0.58
C PHE A 139 -2.90 -18.13 -0.85
N LYS A 140 -2.55 -17.36 0.20
CA LYS A 140 -1.99 -16.03 0.05
C LYS A 140 -0.59 -16.10 -0.58
N LYS A 141 -0.45 -15.55 -1.78
CA LYS A 141 0.85 -15.47 -2.46
C LYS A 141 1.79 -14.53 -1.72
N GLU A 142 3.07 -14.83 -1.75
CA GLU A 142 4.12 -14.01 -1.13
C GLU A 142 4.30 -12.64 -1.79
N SER A 143 3.95 -12.52 -3.08
CA SER A 143 4.07 -11.28 -3.84
C SER A 143 2.92 -11.10 -4.83
N HIS A 144 2.73 -9.85 -5.25
CA HIS A 144 1.91 -9.49 -6.41
C HIS A 144 2.78 -9.43 -7.67
N SER A 145 2.12 -9.33 -8.82
CA SER A 145 2.80 -9.29 -10.14
C SER A 145 2.71 -7.91 -10.81
N LEU A 146 2.62 -6.82 -10.02
CA LEU A 146 2.54 -5.45 -10.57
C LEU A 146 3.76 -5.07 -11.41
N GLU A 147 4.94 -5.61 -11.09
CA GLU A 147 6.20 -5.35 -11.81
C GLU A 147 6.11 -5.75 -13.28
N ILE A 148 5.26 -6.74 -13.60
CA ILE A 148 5.00 -7.19 -14.97
C ILE A 148 3.64 -6.71 -15.50
N GLY A 149 3.03 -5.73 -14.82
CA GLY A 149 1.77 -5.11 -15.24
C GLY A 149 0.50 -5.93 -14.94
N GLU A 150 0.60 -7.02 -14.16
CA GLU A 150 -0.57 -7.78 -13.75
C GLU A 150 -1.29 -7.09 -12.58
N THR A 151 -2.45 -6.52 -12.86
CA THR A 151 -3.27 -5.79 -11.88
C THR A 151 -4.33 -6.66 -11.19
N GLY A 152 -4.41 -7.93 -11.55
CA GLY A 152 -5.40 -8.88 -11.03
C GLY A 152 -6.84 -8.43 -11.29
N LEU A 153 -7.72 -8.66 -10.33
CA LEU A 153 -9.13 -8.24 -10.39
C LEU A 153 -9.35 -6.75 -10.10
N THR A 154 -8.27 -5.98 -9.84
CA THR A 154 -8.40 -4.57 -9.45
C THR A 154 -8.47 -3.68 -10.69
N LYS A 155 -9.70 -3.35 -11.09
CA LYS A 155 -9.95 -2.37 -12.17
C LYS A 155 -9.53 -0.96 -11.74
N ASN A 156 -9.98 -0.55 -10.54
CA ASN A 156 -9.59 0.69 -9.87
C ASN A 156 -9.61 0.49 -8.35
N LEU A 157 -9.01 1.40 -7.60
CA LEU A 157 -8.88 1.27 -6.15
C LEU A 157 -10.21 1.49 -5.40
N SER A 158 -11.14 2.25 -5.97
CA SER A 158 -12.44 2.53 -5.35
C SER A 158 -13.32 1.28 -5.18
N THR A 159 -13.08 0.22 -5.97
CA THR A 159 -13.85 -1.03 -5.89
C THR A 159 -13.39 -1.97 -4.80
N THR A 160 -12.30 -1.67 -4.12
CA THR A 160 -11.67 -2.56 -3.15
C THR A 160 -11.82 -2.11 -1.69
N GLY A 161 -12.65 -1.08 -1.44
CA GLY A 161 -12.92 -0.63 -0.09
C GLY A 161 -11.68 -0.07 0.61
N GLY A 162 -11.03 0.88 -0.01
CA GLY A 162 -9.83 1.51 0.57
C GLY A 162 -9.98 3.00 0.62
#